data_75f3a81758c614dec2024c4c16b6d931
#
_entry.id   75f3a81758c614dec2024c4c16b6d931
#
_cell.length_a   1.000
_cell.length_b   1.000
_cell.length_c   1.000
_cell.angle_alpha   90.00
_cell.angle_beta   90.00
_cell.angle_gamma   90.00
#
_symmetry.space_group_name_H-M   'P 1'
#
loop_
_entity.id
_entity.type
_entity.pdbx_description
1 polymer ?
#
loop_
_entity_poly.entity_id
_entity_poly.type
_entity_poly.pdbx_seq_one_letter_code
_entity_poly.pdbx_strand_id
1 'polypeptide(L)'
;FEAVIAEPNTIIRDFILLALLTGARRANVSAMHWREINLKEGTWKIKRTKNGDPQTITLCPEAITILEARQAETQDGYIFPGTGKTGHIVEPRRGFQRVLERAGIPHGRNVENGMIPHDLRRTLGSWQARTGASLAIIGKSLNHKSPQSTAIYARLDLDPVRQSVNTATAAMYEAAGLKDSAEVTPIKQIAKG
;
A
#
# COMPACT_ATOMS: atom_id res chain seq x y z
N PHE A 1 -7.30 10.07 -1.98
CA PHE A 1 -6.03 10.83 -2.10
C PHE A 1 -6.23 12.32 -1.90
N GLU A 2 -7.20 12.98 -2.54
CA GLU A 2 -7.44 14.44 -2.48
C GLU A 2 -7.45 14.97 -1.04
N ALA A 3 -8.19 14.30 -0.14
CA ALA A 3 -8.27 14.71 1.27
C ALA A 3 -6.92 14.64 2.01
N VAL A 4 -6.02 13.72 1.60
CA VAL A 4 -4.66 13.62 2.17
C VAL A 4 -3.79 14.75 1.62
N ILE A 5 -3.83 14.98 0.32
CA ILE A 5 -3.05 16.06 -0.34
C ILE A 5 -3.45 17.43 0.21
N ALA A 6 -4.73 17.63 0.53
CA ALA A 6 -5.25 18.87 1.12
C ALA A 6 -4.91 19.04 2.62
N GLU A 7 -4.19 18.12 3.26
CA GLU A 7 -3.77 18.26 4.66
C GLU A 7 -2.61 19.28 4.75
N PRO A 8 -2.81 20.41 5.46
CA PRO A 8 -1.82 21.50 5.51
C PRO A 8 -0.57 21.12 6.32
N ASN A 9 -0.68 20.20 7.26
CA ASN A 9 0.47 19.73 8.01
C ASN A 9 1.23 18.67 7.19
N THR A 10 2.39 19.08 6.63
CA THR A 10 3.23 18.24 5.76
C THR A 10 3.68 16.95 6.45
N ILE A 11 3.95 16.98 7.76
CA ILE A 11 4.34 15.77 8.52
C ILE A 11 3.18 14.76 8.52
N ILE A 12 1.96 15.21 8.76
CA ILE A 12 0.77 14.34 8.78
C ILE A 12 0.46 13.82 7.39
N ARG A 13 0.47 14.70 6.39
CA ARG A 13 0.24 14.36 4.98
C ARG A 13 1.20 13.26 4.53
N ASP A 14 2.48 13.51 4.69
CA ASP A 14 3.55 12.62 4.20
C ASP A 14 3.59 11.31 4.98
N PHE A 15 3.28 11.35 6.29
CA PHE A 15 3.11 10.15 7.11
C PHE A 15 1.99 9.24 6.56
N ILE A 16 0.82 9.81 6.26
CA ILE A 16 -0.33 9.05 5.74
C ILE A 16 0.01 8.50 4.34
N LEU A 17 0.61 9.31 3.47
CA LEU A 17 1.02 8.87 2.14
C LEU A 17 2.04 7.74 2.21
N LEU A 18 3.10 7.87 2.99
CA LEU A 18 4.11 6.81 3.13
C LEU A 18 3.53 5.54 3.77
N ALA A 19 2.61 5.66 4.74
CA ALA A 19 1.91 4.51 5.29
C ALA A 19 1.06 3.77 4.24
N LEU A 20 0.39 4.51 3.36
CA LEU A 20 -0.41 3.97 2.26
C LEU A 20 0.47 3.35 1.17
N LEU A 21 1.48 4.09 0.69
CA LEU A 21 2.32 3.68 -0.44
C LEU A 21 3.27 2.53 -0.12
N THR A 22 3.71 2.41 1.13
CA THR A 22 4.60 1.33 1.57
C THR A 22 3.86 0.13 2.15
N GLY A 23 2.63 0.31 2.61
CA GLY A 23 1.90 -0.69 3.38
C GLY A 23 2.59 -1.09 4.68
N ALA A 24 3.58 -0.35 5.13
CA ALA A 24 4.28 -0.63 6.38
C ALA A 24 3.36 -0.50 7.59
N ARG A 25 3.69 -1.22 8.65
CA ARG A 25 2.97 -1.04 9.92
C ARG A 25 3.16 0.39 10.42
N ARG A 26 2.08 1.00 10.94
CA ARG A 26 2.08 2.37 11.48
C ARG A 26 3.30 2.67 12.36
N ALA A 27 3.63 1.77 13.30
CA ALA A 27 4.77 1.96 14.19
C ALA A 27 6.12 2.02 13.44
N ASN A 28 6.26 1.28 12.35
CA ASN A 28 7.47 1.33 11.54
C ASN A 28 7.56 2.66 10.80
N VAL A 29 6.45 3.14 10.21
CA VAL A 29 6.42 4.46 9.55
C VAL A 29 6.71 5.57 10.57
N SER A 30 6.11 5.52 11.77
CA SER A 30 6.38 6.49 12.84
C SER A 30 7.87 6.56 13.21
N ALA A 31 8.54 5.42 13.27
CA ALA A 31 9.95 5.30 13.64
C ALA A 31 10.90 5.25 12.43
N MET A 32 10.43 5.62 11.23
CA MET A 32 11.22 5.63 10.01
C MET A 32 12.42 6.57 10.18
N HIS A 33 13.62 6.05 9.84
CA HIS A 33 14.87 6.75 10.11
C HIS A 33 15.71 6.83 8.82
N TRP A 34 16.38 7.94 8.57
CA TRP A 34 17.17 8.17 7.36
C TRP A 34 18.22 7.08 7.11
N ARG A 35 18.91 6.60 8.16
CA ARG A 35 19.90 5.50 8.05
C ARG A 35 19.33 4.17 7.51
N GLU A 36 18.02 4.02 7.43
CA GLU A 36 17.33 2.83 6.92
C GLU A 36 16.89 2.97 5.47
N ILE A 37 17.01 4.20 4.91
CA ILE A 37 16.57 4.54 3.56
C ILE A 37 17.76 4.54 2.59
N ASN A 38 17.57 3.89 1.47
CA ASN A 38 18.45 4.04 0.31
C ASN A 38 17.61 4.56 -0.86
N LEU A 39 17.64 5.88 -1.07
CA LEU A 39 16.86 6.53 -2.15
C LEU A 39 17.36 6.09 -3.53
N LYS A 40 18.68 5.86 -3.71
CA LYS A 40 19.25 5.42 -4.98
C LYS A 40 18.76 4.04 -5.40
N GLU A 41 18.62 3.12 -4.45
CA GLU A 41 18.09 1.77 -4.70
C GLU A 41 16.57 1.71 -4.56
N GLY A 42 15.91 2.78 -4.12
CA GLY A 42 14.48 2.79 -3.84
C GLY A 42 14.10 1.77 -2.76
N THR A 43 14.86 1.68 -1.66
CA THR A 43 14.63 0.69 -0.61
C THR A 43 14.60 1.28 0.80
N TRP A 44 13.77 0.70 1.65
CA TRP A 44 13.71 0.94 3.08
C TRP A 44 13.97 -0.35 3.84
N LYS A 45 15.08 -0.42 4.59
CA LYS A 45 15.54 -1.61 5.32
C LYS A 45 15.20 -1.50 6.82
N ILE A 46 14.08 -2.07 7.23
CA ILE A 46 13.65 -2.13 8.63
C ILE A 46 14.41 -3.28 9.32
N LYS A 47 15.34 -2.95 10.21
CA LYS A 47 16.19 -3.93 10.90
C LYS A 47 15.43 -4.85 11.84
N ARG A 48 14.39 -4.35 12.53
CA ARG A 48 13.58 -5.10 13.47
C ARG A 48 12.11 -4.70 13.38
N THR A 49 11.27 -5.61 12.91
CA THR A 49 9.82 -5.43 12.92
C THR A 49 9.21 -5.94 14.23
N LYS A 50 7.92 -5.66 14.47
CA LYS A 50 7.18 -6.24 15.61
C LYS A 50 7.28 -7.76 15.67
N ASN A 51 7.50 -8.41 14.54
CA ASN A 51 7.60 -9.88 14.43
C ASN A 51 9.04 -10.40 14.63
N GLY A 52 10.01 -9.52 14.88
CA GLY A 52 11.43 -9.87 15.08
C GLY A 52 12.26 -9.90 13.80
N ASP A 53 11.66 -10.20 12.65
CA ASP A 53 12.40 -10.37 11.40
C ASP A 53 12.65 -9.04 10.70
N PRO A 54 13.82 -8.87 10.05
CA PRO A 54 14.07 -7.69 9.22
C PRO A 54 13.13 -7.70 8.00
N GLN A 55 12.82 -6.51 7.49
CA GLN A 55 12.02 -6.34 6.28
C GLN A 55 12.66 -5.31 5.38
N THR A 56 12.80 -5.62 4.09
CA THR A 56 13.10 -4.63 3.06
C THR A 56 11.82 -4.30 2.30
N ILE A 57 11.48 -3.02 2.24
CA ILE A 57 10.34 -2.49 1.50
C ILE A 57 10.89 -1.80 0.25
N THR A 58 10.34 -2.13 -0.91
CA THR A 58 10.58 -1.39 -2.15
C THR A 58 9.74 -0.10 -2.13
N LEU A 59 10.38 1.02 -2.41
CA LEU A 59 9.74 2.33 -2.48
C LEU A 59 9.32 2.61 -3.93
N CYS A 60 8.06 2.99 -4.12
CA CYS A 60 7.59 3.47 -5.42
C CYS A 60 8.10 4.90 -5.69
N PRO A 61 8.09 5.38 -6.94
CA PRO A 61 8.57 6.72 -7.30
C PRO A 61 7.94 7.82 -6.47
N GLU A 62 6.64 7.73 -6.18
CA GLU A 62 5.91 8.71 -5.38
C GLU A 62 6.39 8.75 -3.93
N ALA A 63 6.72 7.58 -3.34
CA ALA A 63 7.28 7.51 -2.00
C ALA A 63 8.71 8.10 -1.97
N ILE A 64 9.50 7.88 -3.02
CA ILE A 64 10.85 8.47 -3.16
C ILE A 64 10.72 10.00 -3.23
N THR A 65 9.86 10.53 -4.07
CA THR A 65 9.61 11.98 -4.18
C THR A 65 9.25 12.63 -2.84
N ILE A 66 8.38 11.98 -2.06
CA ILE A 66 8.04 12.47 -0.71
C ILE A 66 9.27 12.46 0.20
N LEU A 67 10.07 11.40 0.16
CA LEU A 67 11.27 11.29 0.99
C LEU A 67 12.34 12.31 0.58
N GLU A 68 12.56 12.56 -0.70
CA GLU A 68 13.48 13.58 -1.21
C GLU A 68 13.08 14.98 -0.73
N ALA A 69 11.79 15.32 -0.82
CA ALA A 69 11.27 16.58 -0.32
C ALA A 69 11.52 16.73 1.20
N ARG A 70 11.32 15.66 1.96
CA ARG A 70 11.59 15.68 3.41
C ARG A 70 13.07 15.69 3.76
N GLN A 71 13.93 15.12 2.91
CA GLN A 71 15.38 15.15 3.13
C GLN A 71 15.93 16.58 3.04
N ALA A 72 15.32 17.43 2.24
CA ALA A 72 15.64 18.85 2.18
C ALA A 72 15.37 19.58 3.51
N GLU A 73 14.38 19.11 4.29
CA GLU A 73 14.01 19.69 5.59
C GLU A 73 14.79 19.05 6.76
N THR A 74 15.10 17.73 6.69
CA THR A 74 15.70 16.97 7.79
C THR A 74 16.62 15.89 7.22
N GLN A 75 17.92 16.09 7.34
CA GLN A 75 18.93 15.19 6.71
C GLN A 75 19.36 14.01 7.57
N ASP A 76 19.08 14.02 8.88
CA ASP A 76 19.47 12.97 9.83
C ASP A 76 18.33 12.67 10.83
N GLY A 77 18.46 11.54 11.53
CA GLY A 77 17.49 11.13 12.55
C GLY A 77 16.21 10.52 11.98
N TYR A 78 15.09 10.76 12.67
CA TYR A 78 13.78 10.30 12.26
C TYR A 78 13.18 11.16 11.16
N ILE A 79 12.56 10.52 10.15
CA ILE A 79 11.86 11.23 9.07
C ILE A 79 10.63 11.98 9.59
N PHE A 80 10.04 11.48 10.66
CA PHE A 80 8.92 12.08 11.36
C PHE A 80 9.30 12.40 12.81
N PRO A 81 10.10 13.45 13.05
CA PRO A 81 10.52 13.82 14.40
C PRO A 81 9.34 14.17 15.29
N GLY A 82 9.47 13.95 16.58
CA GLY A 82 8.48 14.25 17.59
C GLY A 82 9.13 14.68 18.90
N THR A 83 8.42 15.45 19.71
CA THR A 83 8.91 16.00 20.97
C THR A 83 8.80 15.04 22.16
N GLY A 84 8.22 13.86 21.96
CA GLY A 84 8.07 12.84 23.00
C GLY A 84 9.36 12.05 23.28
N LYS A 85 9.32 11.20 24.30
CA LYS A 85 10.47 10.35 24.72
C LYS A 85 11.05 9.47 23.63
N THR A 86 10.28 9.14 22.60
CA THR A 86 10.69 8.31 21.46
C THR A 86 11.49 9.08 20.42
N GLY A 87 11.49 10.41 20.45
CA GLY A 87 12.12 11.27 19.43
C GLY A 87 11.39 11.32 18.09
N HIS A 88 10.29 10.56 17.91
CA HIS A 88 9.48 10.52 16.69
C HIS A 88 7.98 10.62 17.02
N ILE A 89 7.17 10.93 16.02
CA ILE A 89 5.72 10.88 16.19
C ILE A 89 5.26 9.46 16.51
N VAL A 90 4.32 9.31 17.45
CA VAL A 90 3.82 7.97 17.83
C VAL A 90 2.56 7.63 17.06
N GLU A 91 1.56 8.49 17.14
CA GLU A 91 0.29 8.29 16.44
C GLU A 91 -0.37 9.64 16.12
N PRO A 92 -0.45 10.03 14.85
CA PRO A 92 -1.07 11.29 14.46
C PRO A 92 -2.61 11.21 14.41
N ARG A 93 -3.26 10.76 15.52
CA ARG A 93 -4.71 10.51 15.56
C ARG A 93 -5.54 11.68 15.05
N ARG A 94 -5.30 12.89 15.61
CA ARG A 94 -6.07 14.09 15.23
C ARG A 94 -5.88 14.45 13.76
N GLY A 95 -4.64 14.34 13.26
CA GLY A 95 -4.35 14.59 11.85
C GLY A 95 -5.02 13.57 10.93
N PHE A 96 -4.93 12.29 11.28
CA PHE A 96 -5.60 11.22 10.53
C PHE A 96 -7.13 11.40 10.54
N GLN A 97 -7.70 11.72 11.70
CA GLN A 97 -9.14 12.00 11.81
C GLN A 97 -9.59 13.17 10.94
N ARG A 98 -8.88 14.30 10.94
CA ARG A 98 -9.19 15.46 10.07
C ARG A 98 -9.20 15.08 8.59
N VAL A 99 -8.24 14.24 8.17
CA VAL A 99 -8.18 13.76 6.78
C VAL A 99 -9.40 12.89 6.46
N LEU A 100 -9.80 11.98 7.35
CA LEU A 100 -10.98 11.15 7.17
C LEU A 100 -12.27 11.98 7.15
N GLU A 101 -12.41 12.95 8.04
CA GLU A 101 -13.54 13.90 8.08
C GLU A 101 -13.68 14.65 6.75
N ARG A 102 -12.54 15.16 6.21
CA ARG A 102 -12.51 15.83 4.90
C ARG A 102 -12.89 14.88 3.76
N ALA A 103 -12.57 13.60 3.90
CA ALA A 103 -12.92 12.57 2.92
C ALA A 103 -14.36 12.04 3.07
N GLY A 104 -15.11 12.46 4.09
CA GLY A 104 -16.43 11.91 4.42
C GLY A 104 -16.38 10.47 4.91
N ILE A 105 -15.25 10.01 5.46
CA ILE A 105 -15.04 8.64 5.93
C ILE A 105 -15.12 8.61 7.46
N PRO A 106 -15.99 7.76 8.06
CA PRO A 106 -16.04 7.60 9.50
C PRO A 106 -14.70 7.12 10.09
N HIS A 107 -14.36 7.61 11.27
CA HIS A 107 -13.15 7.19 11.98
C HIS A 107 -13.49 6.26 13.15
N GLY A 108 -12.83 5.12 13.22
CA GLY A 108 -12.90 4.23 14.38
C GLY A 108 -13.08 2.75 14.04
N ARG A 109 -12.59 1.90 14.94
CA ARG A 109 -12.64 0.43 14.76
C ARG A 109 -14.06 -0.14 14.91
N ASN A 110 -14.85 0.44 15.81
CA ASN A 110 -16.20 -0.02 16.16
C ASN A 110 -17.28 0.88 15.56
N VAL A 111 -16.93 1.64 14.54
CA VAL A 111 -17.82 2.51 13.80
C VAL A 111 -18.12 1.82 12.48
N GLU A 112 -19.40 1.80 12.09
CA GLU A 112 -19.80 1.25 10.79
C GLU A 112 -19.05 1.97 9.66
N ASN A 113 -18.44 1.19 8.76
CA ASN A 113 -17.54 1.68 7.72
C ASN A 113 -16.38 2.57 8.24
N GLY A 114 -16.06 2.47 9.54
CA GLY A 114 -15.02 3.26 10.18
C GLY A 114 -13.62 2.81 9.78
N MET A 115 -12.76 3.77 9.46
CA MET A 115 -11.38 3.56 9.06
C MET A 115 -10.41 3.85 10.20
N ILE A 116 -9.36 3.04 10.31
CA ILE A 116 -8.23 3.22 11.22
C ILE A 116 -6.90 3.22 10.44
N PRO A 117 -5.77 3.72 11.00
CA PRO A 117 -4.49 3.78 10.29
C PRO A 117 -4.01 2.44 9.71
N HIS A 118 -4.43 1.30 10.30
CA HIS A 118 -4.07 -0.02 9.76
C HIS A 118 -4.74 -0.33 8.41
N ASP A 119 -5.85 0.33 8.12
CA ASP A 119 -6.57 0.09 6.86
C ASP A 119 -5.85 0.70 5.65
N LEU A 120 -4.96 1.69 5.84
CA LEU A 120 -4.05 2.16 4.80
C LEU A 120 -3.21 1.00 4.22
N ARG A 121 -2.71 0.14 5.09
CA ARG A 121 -1.95 -1.06 4.68
C ARG A 121 -2.85 -2.08 3.98
N ARG A 122 -4.09 -2.27 4.45
CA ARG A 122 -5.07 -3.14 3.80
C ARG A 122 -5.43 -2.61 2.41
N THR A 123 -5.53 -1.30 2.27
CA THR A 123 -5.79 -0.64 0.99
C THR A 123 -4.70 -0.99 -0.03
N LEU A 124 -3.42 -0.90 0.31
CA LEU A 124 -2.34 -1.32 -0.60
C LEU A 124 -2.48 -2.78 -0.99
N GLY A 125 -2.69 -3.69 -0.03
CA GLY A 125 -2.88 -5.11 -0.32
C GLY A 125 -4.08 -5.40 -1.22
N SER A 126 -5.18 -4.67 -1.03
CA SER A 126 -6.37 -4.77 -1.88
C SER A 126 -6.09 -4.30 -3.32
N TRP A 127 -5.37 -3.20 -3.48
CA TRP A 127 -4.97 -2.72 -4.79
C TRP A 127 -4.00 -3.67 -5.50
N GLN A 128 -3.02 -4.23 -4.77
CA GLN A 128 -2.14 -5.26 -5.31
C GLN A 128 -2.93 -6.48 -5.82
N ALA A 129 -3.94 -6.94 -5.06
CA ALA A 129 -4.82 -8.02 -5.49
C ALA A 129 -5.60 -7.65 -6.76
N ARG A 130 -6.21 -6.46 -6.81
CA ARG A 130 -6.95 -5.97 -8.00
C ARG A 130 -6.08 -5.87 -9.25
N THR A 131 -4.81 -5.53 -9.09
CA THR A 131 -3.85 -5.42 -10.20
C THR A 131 -3.17 -6.75 -10.54
N GLY A 132 -3.64 -7.88 -9.98
CA GLY A 132 -3.21 -9.21 -10.36
C GLY A 132 -2.00 -9.76 -9.60
N ALA A 133 -1.54 -9.09 -8.54
CA ALA A 133 -0.45 -9.63 -7.73
C ALA A 133 -0.87 -10.92 -7.03
N SER A 134 -0.02 -11.96 -7.06
CA SER A 134 -0.29 -13.19 -6.35
C SER A 134 -0.31 -12.98 -4.83
N LEU A 135 -1.06 -13.83 -4.10
CA LEU A 135 -1.09 -13.78 -2.64
C LEU A 135 0.31 -13.93 -2.01
N ALA A 136 1.21 -14.66 -2.64
CA ALA A 136 2.60 -14.80 -2.19
C ALA A 136 3.34 -13.45 -2.28
N ILE A 137 3.17 -12.71 -3.37
CA ILE A 137 3.75 -11.37 -3.55
C ILE A 137 3.16 -10.40 -2.53
N ILE A 138 1.84 -10.36 -2.37
CA ILE A 138 1.15 -9.53 -1.39
C ILE A 138 1.63 -9.86 0.03
N GLY A 139 1.69 -11.13 0.38
CA GLY A 139 2.18 -11.58 1.68
C GLY A 139 3.62 -11.14 1.97
N LYS A 140 4.50 -11.25 0.97
CA LYS A 140 5.90 -10.80 1.04
C LYS A 140 5.99 -9.28 1.16
N SER A 141 5.28 -8.55 0.32
CA SER A 141 5.21 -7.07 0.32
C SER A 141 4.78 -6.54 1.69
N LEU A 142 3.72 -7.13 2.25
CA LEU A 142 3.17 -6.73 3.53
C LEU A 142 3.88 -7.40 4.74
N ASN A 143 4.89 -8.26 4.55
CA ASN A 143 5.56 -9.02 5.61
C ASN A 143 4.56 -9.76 6.53
N HIS A 144 3.69 -10.57 5.91
CA HIS A 144 2.79 -11.46 6.62
C HIS A 144 3.51 -12.78 6.95
N LYS A 145 3.50 -13.20 8.21
CA LYS A 145 4.07 -14.49 8.63
C LYS A 145 3.19 -15.67 8.27
N SER A 146 1.89 -15.44 8.16
CA SER A 146 0.90 -16.50 7.93
C SER A 146 0.16 -16.24 6.61
N PRO A 147 0.00 -17.26 5.76
CA PRO A 147 -0.82 -17.19 4.56
C PRO A 147 -2.26 -16.74 4.85
N GLN A 148 -2.81 -17.10 6.01
CA GLN A 148 -4.15 -16.70 6.43
C GLN A 148 -4.30 -15.18 6.53
N SER A 149 -3.24 -14.48 6.94
CA SER A 149 -3.24 -13.00 6.98
C SER A 149 -3.36 -12.37 5.59
N THR A 150 -3.01 -13.11 4.55
CA THR A 150 -3.08 -12.65 3.14
C THR A 150 -4.35 -13.16 2.45
N ALA A 151 -4.95 -14.25 2.95
CA ALA A 151 -6.12 -14.88 2.35
C ALA A 151 -7.35 -13.95 2.24
N ILE A 152 -7.40 -12.90 3.07
CA ILE A 152 -8.47 -11.88 2.99
C ILE A 152 -8.51 -11.18 1.63
N TYR A 153 -7.38 -11.11 0.92
CA TYR A 153 -7.28 -10.49 -0.40
C TYR A 153 -7.69 -11.43 -1.54
N ALA A 154 -7.79 -12.74 -1.30
CA ALA A 154 -8.21 -13.71 -2.31
C ALA A 154 -9.64 -13.51 -2.82
N ARG A 155 -10.46 -12.75 -2.09
CA ARG A 155 -11.88 -12.54 -2.38
C ARG A 155 -12.17 -11.29 -3.22
N LEU A 156 -11.14 -10.52 -3.58
CA LEU A 156 -11.35 -9.13 -3.99
C LEU A 156 -11.65 -8.94 -5.47
N ASP A 157 -11.30 -9.89 -6.36
CA ASP A 157 -11.68 -9.71 -7.76
C ASP A 157 -11.58 -11.01 -8.59
N LEU A 158 -12.55 -11.24 -9.49
CA LEU A 158 -12.50 -12.30 -10.50
C LEU A 158 -11.75 -11.86 -11.76
N ASP A 159 -11.52 -10.56 -11.95
CA ASP A 159 -10.86 -10.03 -13.15
C ASP A 159 -9.39 -10.47 -13.29
N PRO A 160 -8.55 -10.49 -12.24
CA PRO A 160 -7.22 -11.08 -12.33
C PRO A 160 -7.23 -12.56 -12.67
N VAL A 161 -8.22 -13.32 -12.18
CA VAL A 161 -8.39 -14.75 -12.52
C VAL A 161 -8.73 -14.89 -14.00
N ARG A 162 -9.67 -14.11 -14.50
CA ARG A 162 -10.06 -14.09 -15.91
C ARG A 162 -8.88 -13.71 -16.80
N GLN A 163 -8.14 -12.67 -16.46
CA GLN A 163 -6.94 -12.27 -17.20
C GLN A 163 -5.89 -13.37 -17.24
N SER A 164 -5.62 -14.01 -16.10
CA SER A 164 -4.67 -15.12 -16.01
C SER A 164 -5.08 -16.29 -16.90
N VAL A 165 -6.36 -16.69 -16.84
CA VAL A 165 -6.89 -17.76 -17.70
C VAL A 165 -6.78 -17.40 -19.16
N ASN A 166 -7.19 -16.19 -19.54
CA ASN A 166 -7.13 -15.73 -20.93
C ASN A 166 -5.68 -15.70 -21.46
N THR A 167 -4.74 -15.19 -20.65
CA THR A 167 -3.31 -15.15 -21.03
C THR A 167 -2.75 -16.55 -21.20
N ALA A 168 -3.01 -17.45 -20.24
CA ALA A 168 -2.56 -18.82 -20.31
C ALA A 168 -3.14 -19.55 -21.53
N THR A 169 -4.45 -19.40 -21.75
CA THR A 169 -5.14 -20.04 -22.89
C THR A 169 -4.59 -19.48 -24.22
N ALA A 170 -4.39 -18.18 -24.32
CA ALA A 170 -3.80 -17.58 -25.53
C ALA A 170 -2.41 -18.16 -25.82
N ALA A 171 -1.55 -18.28 -24.80
CA ALA A 171 -0.22 -18.88 -24.94
C ALA A 171 -0.28 -20.36 -25.33
N MET A 172 -1.23 -21.13 -24.77
CA MET A 172 -1.44 -22.53 -25.12
C MET A 172 -1.86 -22.69 -26.59
N TYR A 173 -2.78 -21.86 -27.07
CA TYR A 173 -3.21 -21.85 -28.48
C TYR A 173 -2.08 -21.47 -29.42
N GLU A 174 -1.27 -20.48 -29.04
CA GLU A 174 -0.10 -20.06 -29.80
C GLU A 174 0.94 -21.20 -29.89
N ALA A 175 1.25 -21.85 -28.78
CA ALA A 175 2.18 -22.98 -28.72
C ALA A 175 1.69 -24.19 -29.52
N ALA A 176 0.37 -24.37 -29.62
CA ALA A 176 -0.26 -25.42 -30.41
C ALA A 176 -0.37 -25.08 -31.92
N GLY A 177 0.07 -23.89 -32.36
CA GLY A 177 -0.10 -23.43 -33.74
C GLY A 177 -1.55 -23.19 -34.14
N LEU A 178 -2.46 -23.05 -33.15
CA LEU A 178 -3.90 -22.89 -33.39
C LEU A 178 -4.34 -21.41 -33.39
N LYS A 179 -3.40 -20.47 -33.33
CA LYS A 179 -3.69 -19.05 -33.33
C LYS A 179 -3.72 -18.50 -34.74
N ASP A 180 -4.87 -18.67 -35.40
CA ASP A 180 -5.34 -17.69 -36.39
C ASP A 180 -6.81 -17.40 -36.10
N SER A 181 -7.08 -16.12 -35.77
CA SER A 181 -8.41 -15.51 -35.68
C SER A 181 -9.37 -16.00 -34.56
N ALA A 182 -9.12 -15.64 -33.32
CA ALA A 182 -10.24 -15.35 -32.42
C ALA A 182 -10.19 -13.86 -32.05
N GLU A 183 -10.81 -13.03 -32.85
CA GLU A 183 -11.19 -11.68 -32.46
C GLU A 183 -12.17 -11.81 -31.31
N VAL A 184 -11.71 -11.52 -30.08
CA VAL A 184 -12.56 -11.56 -28.89
C VAL A 184 -13.52 -10.38 -28.98
N THR A 185 -14.72 -10.63 -29.50
CA THR A 185 -15.79 -9.63 -29.48
C THR A 185 -16.24 -9.44 -28.03
N PRO A 186 -16.13 -8.24 -27.45
CA PRO A 186 -16.61 -8.01 -26.09
C PRO A 186 -18.12 -8.24 -26.05
N ILE A 187 -18.56 -9.09 -25.12
CA ILE A 187 -20.00 -9.31 -24.84
C ILE A 187 -20.56 -7.98 -24.37
N LYS A 188 -21.43 -7.36 -25.19
CA LYS A 188 -22.20 -6.17 -24.79
C LYS A 188 -22.99 -6.54 -23.53
N GLN A 189 -22.81 -5.78 -22.46
CA GLN A 189 -23.69 -5.85 -21.31
C GLN A 189 -25.12 -5.62 -21.77
N ILE A 190 -25.99 -6.63 -21.60
CA ILE A 190 -27.43 -6.48 -21.78
C ILE A 190 -27.90 -5.56 -20.67
N ALA A 191 -28.24 -4.33 -21.00
CA ALA A 191 -28.92 -3.42 -20.10
C ALA A 191 -30.22 -4.10 -19.64
N LYS A 192 -30.35 -4.36 -18.34
CA LYS A 192 -31.63 -4.73 -17.75
C LYS A 192 -32.55 -3.51 -17.83
N GLY A 193 -33.61 -3.62 -18.65
CA GLY A 193 -34.75 -2.74 -18.61
C GLY A 193 -35.56 -2.93 -17.33
#